data_bdd425e4cb7658bb8f6101e83a4c2d27
#
_entry.id   bdd425e4cb7658bb8f6101e83a4c2d27
#
_cell.length_a   1.000
_cell.length_b   1.000
_cell.length_c   1.000
_cell.angle_alpha   90.00
_cell.angle_beta   90.00
_cell.angle_gamma   90.00
#
_symmetry.space_group_name_H-M   'P 1'
#
loop_
_entity.id
_entity.type
_entity.pdbx_description
1 polymer ?
#
loop_
_entity_poly.entity_id
_entity_poly.type
_entity_poly.pdbx_seq_one_letter_code
_entity_poly.pdbx_strand_id
1 'polypeptide(L)' 'MKSVIKVCNMNTSNDISNVNLAISNNQGVIACQINGESKEIEIIYDDYFVSLDNLIESIEDAGYAVI' A
#
# COMPACT_ATOMS: atom_id res chain seq x y z
N MET A 1 9.27 8.24 -7.31
CA MET A 1 8.56 8.81 -6.14
C MET A 1 8.47 7.76 -5.04
N LYS A 2 8.66 8.18 -3.82
CA LYS A 2 8.57 7.29 -2.66
C LYS A 2 7.58 7.88 -1.67
N SER A 3 6.67 7.06 -1.18
CA SER A 3 5.69 7.46 -0.18
C SER A 3 5.58 6.43 0.92
N VAL A 4 5.25 6.88 2.12
CA VAL A 4 5.00 6.00 3.27
C VAL A 4 3.55 6.18 3.69
N ILE A 5 2.83 5.07 3.77
CA ILE A 5 1.42 5.05 4.16
C ILE A 5 1.28 4.20 5.41
N LYS A 6 0.46 4.63 6.35
CA LYS A 6 0.17 3.86 7.55
C LYS A 6 -1.24 3.29 7.50
N VAL A 7 -1.37 1.99 7.76
CA VAL A 7 -2.63 1.26 7.73
C VAL A 7 -2.95 0.75 9.12
N CYS A 8 -4.11 1.10 9.66
CA CYS A 8 -4.41 0.84 11.07
C CYS A 8 -4.86 -0.60 11.36
N ASN A 9 -5.48 -1.28 10.42
CA ASN A 9 -6.06 -2.61 10.65
C ASN A 9 -5.33 -3.75 9.91
N MET A 10 -4.05 -3.59 9.68
CA MET A 10 -3.19 -4.61 9.07
C MET A 10 -2.51 -5.40 10.19
N ASN A 11 -3.11 -6.50 10.65
CA ASN A 11 -2.70 -7.19 11.87
C ASN A 11 -2.11 -8.58 11.65
N THR A 12 -2.39 -9.22 10.52
CA THR A 12 -1.97 -10.60 10.25
C THR A 12 -1.12 -10.66 9.01
N SER A 13 -0.40 -11.79 8.82
CA SER A 13 0.36 -12.01 7.58
C SER A 13 -0.56 -12.04 6.36
N ASN A 14 -1.80 -12.49 6.54
CA ASN A 14 -2.80 -12.49 5.49
C ASN A 14 -3.16 -11.06 5.09
N ASP A 15 -3.32 -10.17 6.07
CA ASP A 15 -3.58 -8.76 5.82
C ASP A 15 -2.42 -8.12 5.04
N ILE A 16 -1.19 -8.43 5.42
CA ILE A 16 0.01 -7.93 4.74
C ILE A 16 0.01 -8.37 3.27
N SER A 17 -0.29 -9.65 3.01
CA SER A 17 -0.38 -10.17 1.65
C SER A 17 -1.47 -9.48 0.85
N ASN A 18 -2.64 -9.26 1.44
CA ASN A 18 -3.76 -8.61 0.78
C ASN A 18 -3.43 -7.17 0.39
N VAL A 19 -2.82 -6.44 1.30
CA VAL A 19 -2.41 -5.05 1.06
C VAL A 19 -1.33 -5.00 -0.03
N ASN A 20 -0.35 -5.90 0.05
CA ASN A 20 0.70 -5.99 -0.94
C ASN A 20 0.14 -6.25 -2.35
N LEU A 21 -0.81 -7.17 -2.47
CA LEU A 21 -1.46 -7.46 -3.74
C LEU A 21 -2.25 -6.25 -4.26
N ALA A 22 -2.98 -5.59 -3.39
CA ALA A 22 -3.77 -4.42 -3.76
C ALA A 22 -2.89 -3.31 -4.34
N ILE A 23 -1.73 -3.07 -3.73
CA ILE A 23 -0.78 -2.06 -4.20
C ILE A 23 -0.12 -2.51 -5.49
N SER A 24 0.34 -3.76 -5.54
CA SER A 24 1.10 -4.29 -6.68
C SER A 24 0.27 -4.38 -7.96
N ASN A 25 -1.05 -4.41 -7.83
CA ASN A 25 -1.94 -4.43 -8.99
C ASN A 25 -1.98 -3.10 -9.74
N ASN A 26 -1.45 -2.03 -9.16
CA ASN A 26 -1.43 -0.73 -9.83
C ASN A 26 -0.25 -0.65 -10.79
N GLN A 27 -0.53 -0.26 -12.02
CA GLN A 27 0.52 0.03 -12.99
C GLN A 27 1.33 1.22 -12.48
N GLY A 28 2.65 1.12 -12.56
CA GLY A 28 3.55 2.17 -12.10
C GLY A 28 4.17 1.92 -10.74
N VAL A 29 3.71 0.92 -9.99
CA VAL A 29 4.35 0.53 -8.73
C VAL A 29 5.61 -0.27 -9.06
N ILE A 30 6.74 0.21 -8.53
CA ILE A 30 8.06 -0.39 -8.77
C ILE A 30 8.42 -1.34 -7.64
N ALA A 31 8.20 -0.92 -6.40
CA ALA A 31 8.51 -1.71 -5.21
C ALA A 31 7.57 -1.36 -4.07
N CYS A 32 7.33 -2.33 -3.21
CA CYS A 32 6.49 -2.16 -2.04
C CYS A 32 7.09 -2.93 -0.88
N GLN A 33 7.33 -2.26 0.23
CA GLN A 33 7.85 -2.88 1.44
C GLN A 33 6.93 -2.58 2.60
N ILE A 34 6.50 -3.62 3.30
CA ILE A 34 5.54 -3.51 4.39
C ILE A 34 6.23 -3.86 5.70
N ASN A 35 6.11 -2.98 6.69
CA ASN A 35 6.54 -3.25 8.05
C ASN A 35 5.30 -3.56 8.89
N GLY A 36 5.15 -4.84 9.28
CA GLY A 36 3.99 -5.29 10.03
C GLY A 36 3.93 -4.76 11.46
N GLU A 37 5.07 -4.45 12.06
CA GLU A 37 5.11 -3.93 13.43
C GLU A 37 4.65 -2.48 13.51
N SER A 38 5.17 -1.64 12.64
CA SER A 38 4.79 -0.22 12.61
C SER A 38 3.54 0.03 11.78
N LYS A 39 3.08 -0.98 11.05
CA LYS A 39 1.93 -0.91 10.14
C LYS A 39 2.13 0.14 9.05
N GLU A 40 3.36 0.28 8.63
CA GLU A 40 3.75 1.23 7.58
C GLU A 40 4.07 0.52 6.29
N ILE A 41 3.73 1.17 5.19
CA ILE A 41 3.99 0.67 3.84
C ILE A 41 4.83 1.70 3.13
N GLU A 42 6.00 1.28 2.66
CA GLU A 42 6.87 2.11 1.84
C GLU A 42 6.70 1.70 0.39
N ILE A 43 6.29 2.64 -0.45
CA ILE A 43 6.00 2.37 -1.84
C ILE A 43 6.89 3.23 -2.72
N ILE A 44 7.57 2.58 -3.67
CA ILE A 44 8.31 3.25 -4.72
C ILE A 44 7.50 3.10 -6.00
N TYR A 45 7.15 4.20 -6.63
CA TYR A 45 6.27 4.19 -7.79
C TYR A 45 6.59 5.33 -8.75
N ASP A 46 6.16 5.16 -9.98
CA ASP A 46 6.25 6.20 -11.00
C ASP A 46 4.97 7.03 -10.96
N ASP A 47 5.08 8.27 -10.51
CA ASP A 47 3.93 9.16 -10.35
C ASP A 47 3.34 9.63 -11.69
N TYR A 48 3.97 9.29 -12.79
CA TYR A 48 3.40 9.47 -14.11
C TYR A 48 2.24 8.51 -14.35
N PHE A 49 2.33 7.29 -13.84
CA PHE A 49 1.34 6.24 -14.08
C PHE A 49 0.33 6.09 -12.93
N VAL A 50 0.70 6.41 -11.72
CA VAL A 50 -0.14 6.20 -10.55
C VAL A 50 0.10 7.31 -9.54
N SER A 51 -0.96 7.77 -8.89
CA SER A 51 -0.87 8.78 -7.84
C SER A 51 -0.95 8.13 -6.45
N LEU A 52 -0.51 8.86 -5.44
CA LEU A 52 -0.65 8.41 -4.05
C LEU A 52 -2.13 8.17 -3.70
N ASP A 53 -3.02 9.02 -4.19
CA ASP A 53 -4.46 8.88 -3.95
C ASP A 53 -4.99 7.57 -4.53
N ASN A 54 -4.52 7.16 -5.70
CA ASN A 54 -4.88 5.89 -6.31
C ASN A 54 -4.42 4.71 -5.45
N LEU A 55 -3.23 4.81 -4.88
CA LEU A 55 -2.70 3.75 -4.01
C LEU A 55 -3.50 3.65 -2.72
N ILE A 56 -3.85 4.77 -2.12
CA ILE A 56 -4.69 4.82 -0.93
C ILE A 56 -6.06 4.22 -1.22
N GLU A 57 -6.67 4.58 -2.34
CA GLU A 57 -7.96 4.03 -2.77
C GLU A 57 -7.89 2.52 -2.93
N SER A 58 -6.82 2.01 -3.51
CA SER A 58 -6.62 0.56 -3.67
C SER A 58 -6.58 -0.16 -2.33
N ILE A 59 -5.93 0.43 -1.34
CA ILE A 59 -5.86 -0.13 0.01
C ILE A 59 -7.24 -0.12 0.66
N GLU A 60 -7.97 0.98 0.53
CA GLU A 60 -9.30 1.11 1.10
C GLU A 60 -10.30 0.17 0.44
N ASP A 61 -10.21 -0.01 -0.88
CA ASP A 61 -11.05 -0.95 -1.63
C ASP A 61 -10.80 -2.41 -1.20
N ALA A 62 -9.61 -2.71 -0.74
CA ALA A 62 -9.28 -4.04 -0.21
C ALA A 62 -9.81 -4.25 1.22
N GLY A 63 -10.43 -3.25 1.83
CA GLY A 63 -11.03 -3.34 3.15
C GLY A 63 -10.16 -2.83 4.29
N TYR A 64 -9.11 -2.06 4.00
CA TYR A 64 -8.18 -1.55 5.00
C TYR A 64 -8.32 -0.04 5.16
N ALA A 65 -8.05 0.44 6.36
CA ALA A 65 -8.15 1.86 6.68
C ALA A 65 -6.76 2.51 6.72
N VAL A 66 -6.62 3.59 5.97
CA VAL A 66 -5.39 4.39 5.95
C VAL A 66 -5.52 5.52 6.96
N ILE A 67 -4.47 5.70 7.74
CA ILE A 67 -4.42 6.76 8.74
C ILE A 67 -3.82 8.03 8.15
#